data_71be011934bbb3ea2348c71891c91638
#
_entry.id   71be011934bbb3ea2348c71891c91638
#
_cell.length_a   1.000
_cell.length_b   1.000
_cell.length_c   1.000
_cell.angle_alpha   90.00
_cell.angle_beta   90.00
_cell.angle_gamma   90.00
#
_symmetry.space_group_name_H-M   'P 1'
#
loop_
_entity.id
_entity.type
_entity.pdbx_description
1 polymer ?
#
loop_
_entity_poly.entity_id
_entity_poly.type
_entity_poly.pdbx_seq_one_letter_code
_entity_poly.pdbx_strand_id
1 'polypeptide(L)'
;PCVPYATFGTQELGDNAAAALTDQAACLLGNHGMICRGANFKVAIDHAERLEIICKHYVLSRTLGEPDYLTDEQWDEFFGRAKKVAYSSFI
;
A
#
# COMPACT_ATOMS: atom_id res chain seq x y z
N PRO A 1 -4.77 -0.63 -1.90
CA PRO A 1 -6.23 -0.39 -2.01
C PRO A 1 -6.81 0.22 -0.74
N CYS A 2 -7.98 0.83 -0.87
CA CYS A 2 -8.77 1.31 0.25
C CYS A 2 -10.10 0.55 0.28
N VAL A 3 -10.36 -0.17 1.36
CA VAL A 3 -11.63 -0.91 1.49
C VAL A 3 -12.74 0.01 1.98
N PRO A 4 -14.00 -0.23 1.56
CA PRO A 4 -15.13 0.55 2.04
C PRO A 4 -15.27 0.46 3.56
N TYR A 5 -15.83 1.50 4.15
CA TYR A 5 -16.09 1.51 5.59
C TYR A 5 -16.96 0.31 6.01
N ALA A 6 -16.54 -0.32 7.09
CA ALA A 6 -17.34 -1.27 7.86
C ALA A 6 -17.08 -1.00 9.35
N THR A 7 -18.07 -1.25 10.18
CA THR A 7 -17.98 -0.95 11.62
C THR A 7 -16.91 -1.83 12.28
N PHE A 8 -16.15 -1.23 13.18
CA PHE A 8 -15.13 -1.95 13.94
C PHE A 8 -15.76 -3.16 14.68
N GLY A 9 -14.97 -4.22 14.80
CA GLY A 9 -15.40 -5.44 15.50
C GLY A 9 -16.40 -6.30 14.72
N THR A 10 -16.65 -6.00 13.43
CA THR A 10 -17.53 -6.80 12.60
C THR A 10 -16.79 -7.80 11.73
N GLN A 11 -17.45 -8.89 11.38
CA GLN A 11 -16.89 -9.88 10.44
C GLN A 11 -16.72 -9.24 9.05
N GLU A 12 -17.61 -8.35 8.64
CA GLU A 12 -17.52 -7.63 7.36
C GLU A 12 -16.19 -6.89 7.23
N LEU A 13 -15.76 -6.15 8.27
CA LEU A 13 -14.48 -5.45 8.27
C LEU A 13 -13.32 -6.42 8.11
N GLY A 14 -13.33 -7.51 8.85
CA GLY A 14 -12.30 -8.56 8.78
C GLY A 14 -12.22 -9.20 7.39
N ASP A 15 -13.36 -9.55 6.81
CA ASP A 15 -13.43 -10.18 5.48
C ASP A 15 -12.93 -9.21 4.39
N ASN A 16 -13.34 -7.94 4.45
CA ASN A 16 -12.90 -6.93 3.50
C ASN A 16 -11.38 -6.70 3.58
N ALA A 17 -10.85 -6.61 4.78
CA ALA A 17 -9.41 -6.45 4.99
C ALA A 17 -8.63 -7.67 4.48
N ALA A 18 -9.08 -8.87 4.80
CA ALA A 18 -8.42 -10.11 4.38
C ALA A 18 -8.40 -10.22 2.84
N ALA A 19 -9.51 -9.91 2.18
CA ALA A 19 -9.60 -9.92 0.72
C ALA A 19 -8.63 -8.91 0.09
N ALA A 20 -8.54 -7.70 0.64
CA ALA A 20 -7.64 -6.66 0.15
C ALA A 20 -6.16 -7.03 0.31
N LEU A 21 -5.83 -7.84 1.33
CA LEU A 21 -4.45 -8.25 1.62
C LEU A 21 -4.02 -9.53 0.92
N THR A 22 -4.86 -10.15 0.11
CA THR A 22 -4.52 -11.40 -0.58
C THR A 22 -3.23 -11.25 -1.41
N ASP A 23 -3.14 -10.20 -2.20
CA ASP A 23 -1.99 -9.91 -3.07
C ASP A 23 -1.24 -8.63 -2.70
N GLN A 24 -1.59 -8.04 -1.56
CA GLN A 24 -1.02 -6.77 -1.12
C GLN A 24 -0.43 -6.89 0.28
N ALA A 25 0.61 -6.13 0.56
CA ALA A 25 1.21 -6.07 1.89
C ALA A 25 0.47 -5.12 2.84
N ALA A 26 -0.38 -4.25 2.31
CA ALA A 26 -1.06 -3.23 3.08
C ALA A 26 -2.35 -2.78 2.40
N CYS A 27 -3.30 -2.29 3.19
CA CYS A 27 -4.47 -1.59 2.67
C CYS A 27 -4.91 -0.50 3.63
N LEU A 28 -5.66 0.45 3.11
CA LEU A 28 -6.36 1.44 3.90
C LEU A 28 -7.77 0.94 4.21
N LEU A 29 -8.22 1.23 5.41
CA LEU A 29 -9.58 0.94 5.85
C LEU A 29 -10.36 2.26 5.87
N GLY A 30 -11.41 2.36 5.09
CA GLY A 30 -12.21 3.59 4.96
C GLY A 30 -12.64 4.13 6.32
N ASN A 31 -12.34 5.40 6.59
CA ASN A 31 -12.65 6.10 7.85
C ASN A 31 -12.09 5.43 9.11
N HIS A 32 -11.04 4.63 9.00
CA HIS A 32 -10.51 3.88 10.13
C HIS A 32 -8.98 4.04 10.24
N GLY A 33 -8.23 3.56 9.26
CA GLY A 33 -6.77 3.56 9.31
C GLY A 33 -6.16 2.64 8.29
N MET A 34 -5.10 1.93 8.67
CA MET A 34 -4.40 1.00 7.80
C MET A 34 -4.28 -0.38 8.45
N ILE A 35 -4.06 -1.39 7.62
CA ILE A 35 -3.61 -2.69 8.06
C ILE A 35 -2.48 -3.16 7.17
N CYS A 36 -1.42 -3.71 7.76
CA CYS A 36 -0.24 -4.17 7.06
C CYS A 36 0.10 -5.59 7.49
N ARG A 37 0.71 -6.35 6.60
CA ARG A 37 1.24 -7.67 6.89
C ARG A 37 2.70 -7.77 6.45
N GLY A 38 3.39 -8.76 6.97
CA GLY A 38 4.77 -9.06 6.59
C GLY A 38 5.16 -10.45 7.05
N ALA A 39 6.31 -10.92 6.60
CA ALA A 39 6.83 -12.23 7.00
C ALA A 39 7.12 -12.33 8.51
N ASN A 40 7.35 -11.19 9.14
CA ASN A 40 7.53 -11.07 10.59
C ASN A 40 7.09 -9.67 11.04
N PHE A 41 7.13 -9.43 12.36
CA PHE A 41 6.68 -8.19 12.95
C PHE A 41 7.47 -6.97 12.45
N LYS A 42 8.78 -7.09 12.31
CA LYS A 42 9.62 -6.00 11.81
C LYS A 42 9.23 -5.59 10.39
N VAL A 43 9.03 -6.56 9.51
CA VAL A 43 8.62 -6.29 8.12
C VAL A 43 7.23 -5.65 8.08
N ALA A 44 6.31 -6.10 8.91
CA ALA A 44 4.97 -5.50 8.97
C ALA A 44 5.03 -4.03 9.41
N ILE A 45 5.86 -3.71 10.40
CA ILE A 45 6.08 -2.31 10.83
C ILE A 45 6.73 -1.48 9.72
N ASP A 46 7.74 -2.00 9.04
CA ASP A 46 8.38 -1.31 7.92
C ASP A 46 7.34 -0.96 6.84
N HIS A 47 6.42 -1.89 6.54
CA HIS A 47 5.33 -1.64 5.60
C HIS A 47 4.40 -0.53 6.08
N ALA A 48 4.06 -0.50 7.37
CA ALA A 48 3.21 0.52 7.94
C ALA A 48 3.86 1.91 7.84
N GLU A 49 5.13 2.02 8.18
CA GLU A 49 5.88 3.27 8.08
C GLU A 49 5.95 3.77 6.63
N ARG A 50 6.21 2.87 5.68
CA ARG A 50 6.25 3.21 4.25
C ARG A 50 4.89 3.65 3.74
N LEU A 51 3.82 2.98 4.15
CA LEU A 51 2.47 3.37 3.75
C LEU A 51 2.13 4.77 4.27
N GLU A 52 2.47 5.08 5.50
CA GLU A 52 2.27 6.40 6.07
C GLU A 52 3.00 7.48 5.27
N ILE A 53 4.26 7.24 4.91
CA ILE A 53 5.07 8.17 4.11
C ILE A 53 4.46 8.35 2.70
N ILE A 54 4.07 7.27 2.06
CA ILE A 54 3.45 7.31 0.72
C ILE A 54 2.14 8.10 0.75
N CYS A 55 1.30 7.86 1.74
CA CYS A 55 0.04 8.60 1.90
C CYS A 55 0.29 10.10 2.13
N LYS A 56 1.29 10.43 2.94
CA LYS A 56 1.68 11.82 3.16
C LYS A 56 2.14 12.49 1.87
N HIS A 57 3.02 11.84 1.10
CA HIS A 57 3.47 12.36 -0.19
C HIS A 57 2.31 12.54 -1.16
N TYR A 58 1.38 11.60 -1.21
CA TYR A 58 0.21 11.68 -2.06
C TYR A 58 -0.65 12.90 -1.70
N VAL A 59 -0.97 13.08 -0.42
CA VAL A 59 -1.78 14.20 0.06
C VAL A 59 -1.09 15.53 -0.26
N LEU A 60 0.22 15.65 -0.01
CA LEU A 60 0.98 16.85 -0.33
C LEU A 60 1.03 17.13 -1.83
N SER A 61 1.20 16.10 -2.64
CA SER A 61 1.19 16.25 -4.11
C SER A 61 -0.15 16.78 -4.60
N ARG A 62 -1.26 16.30 -4.04
CA ARG A 62 -2.60 16.74 -4.40
C ARG A 62 -2.87 18.20 -4.06
N THR A 63 -2.15 18.78 -3.11
CA THR A 63 -2.27 20.23 -2.83
C THR A 63 -1.69 21.10 -3.93
N LEU A 64 -0.81 20.54 -4.77
CA LEU A 64 -0.19 21.23 -5.91
C LEU A 64 -0.95 21.01 -7.22
N GLY A 65 -1.92 20.11 -7.24
CA GLY A 65 -2.67 19.73 -8.42
C GLY A 65 -2.79 18.22 -8.58
N GLU A 66 -3.15 17.76 -9.77
CA GLU A 66 -3.22 16.33 -10.05
C GLU A 66 -1.80 15.76 -10.20
N PRO A 67 -1.44 14.70 -9.47
CA PRO A 67 -0.13 14.06 -9.61
C PRO A 67 0.05 13.43 -10.99
N ASP A 68 1.29 13.43 -11.48
CA ASP A 68 1.67 12.69 -12.68
C ASP A 68 1.99 11.24 -12.29
N TYR A 69 1.19 10.31 -12.80
CA TYR A 69 1.39 8.88 -12.53
C TYR A 69 2.25 8.25 -13.61
N LEU A 70 3.05 7.27 -13.22
CA LEU A 70 3.78 6.45 -14.18
C LEU A 70 2.80 5.65 -15.03
N THR A 71 3.13 5.46 -16.30
CA THR A 71 2.40 4.56 -17.19
C THR A 71 2.72 3.11 -16.86
N ASP A 72 1.90 2.18 -17.36
CA ASP A 72 2.15 0.75 -17.17
C ASP A 72 3.50 0.35 -17.77
N GLU A 73 3.86 0.89 -18.94
CA GLU A 73 5.15 0.66 -19.59
C GLU A 73 6.32 1.13 -18.72
N GLN A 74 6.18 2.28 -18.08
CA GLN A 74 7.21 2.82 -17.17
C GLN A 74 7.35 1.93 -15.92
N TRP A 75 6.25 1.41 -15.39
CA TRP A 75 6.29 0.46 -14.30
C TRP A 75 6.99 -0.85 -14.69
N ASP A 76 6.70 -1.38 -15.87
CA ASP A 76 7.35 -2.59 -16.38
C ASP A 76 8.86 -2.39 -16.54
N GLU A 77 9.27 -1.24 -17.06
CA GLU A 77 10.68 -0.88 -17.17
C GLU A 77 11.35 -0.79 -15.79
N PHE A 78 10.69 -0.13 -14.84
CA PHE A 78 11.19 0.00 -13.47
C PHE A 78 11.40 -1.38 -12.83
N PHE A 79 10.39 -2.23 -12.86
CA PHE A 79 10.48 -3.56 -12.24
C PHE A 79 11.50 -4.46 -12.95
N GLY A 80 11.59 -4.36 -14.27
CA GLY A 80 12.61 -5.08 -15.05
C GLY A 80 14.03 -4.68 -14.62
N ARG A 81 14.27 -3.39 -14.45
CA ARG A 81 15.57 -2.89 -13.99
C ARG A 81 15.84 -3.25 -12.53
N ALA A 82 14.85 -3.14 -11.67
CA ALA A 82 14.98 -3.51 -10.26
C ALA A 82 15.44 -4.96 -10.08
N LYS A 83 14.91 -5.87 -10.88
CA LYS A 83 15.34 -7.28 -10.88
C LYS A 83 16.80 -7.42 -11.27
N LYS A 84 17.25 -6.69 -12.30
CA LYS A 84 18.65 -6.76 -12.79
C LYS A 84 19.67 -6.31 -11.76
N VAL A 85 19.32 -5.37 -10.89
CA VAL A 85 20.23 -4.84 -9.87
C VAL A 85 19.96 -5.42 -8.48
N ALA A 86 19.23 -6.54 -8.40
CA ALA A 86 18.84 -7.18 -7.14
C ALA A 86 18.10 -6.22 -6.17
N TYR A 87 17.30 -5.34 -6.72
CA TYR A 87 16.55 -4.32 -5.98
C TYR A 87 15.24 -4.86 -5.38
N SER A 88 14.95 -6.12 -5.60
CA SER A 88 13.68 -6.76 -5.23
C SER A 88 13.38 -6.72 -3.73
N SER A 89 14.41 -6.63 -2.88
CA SER A 89 14.22 -6.53 -1.43
C SER A 89 13.59 -5.20 -0.98
N PHE A 90 13.51 -4.20 -1.86
CA PHE A 90 12.95 -2.87 -1.57
C PHE A 90 11.54 -2.69 -2.12
N ILE A 91 11.06 -3.63 -2.87
CA ILE A 91 9.75 -3.60 -3.50
C ILE A 91 8.96 -4.87 -3.18
#